data_c2a5009b78a780154c8ee73de27bfa6d
#
_entry.id   c2a5009b78a780154c8ee73de27bfa6d
#
_cell.length_a   1.000
_cell.length_b   1.000
_cell.length_c   1.000
_cell.angle_alpha   90.00
_cell.angle_beta   90.00
_cell.angle_gamma   90.00
#
_symmetry.space_group_name_H-M   'P 1'
#
loop_
_entity.id
_entity.type
_entity.pdbx_description
1 polymer ?
#
loop_
_entity_poly.entity_id
_entity_poly.type
_entity_poly.pdbx_seq_one_letter_code
_entity_poly.pdbx_strand_id
1 'polypeptide(L)'
;LAATFYGQPARSLKLIGITGTNGKTSVAFLLRHLLRTANRRCGLIGTVEYDLGDRIIPAARTTPESLELNQYLAGMVQSGCEFCVMEVSSHALKQNRIAGLKFSGTAFTNLTRDHLDYHGDMESYFATKRRLFEMKTESGEQIVNADDPFGRRLVDEFNVRTFGEAKDAAFRFTDLSLEQRKTSFRIAGNNYTMPLIGRHNVANAAAAIGLARGIGITIDECVQALLTVEPVPGRLEPIRCGQPFAVYVDYAHTDDALKQAL
;
A
#
# COMPACT_ATOMS: atom_id res chain seq x y z
N LEU A 1 21.61 11.34 -11.13
CA LEU A 1 21.94 10.90 -12.51
C LEU A 1 20.74 10.20 -13.17
N ALA A 2 20.20 9.08 -12.61
CA ALA A 2 19.07 8.35 -13.23
C ALA A 2 17.86 9.24 -13.52
N ALA A 3 17.42 10.03 -12.53
CA ALA A 3 16.29 10.95 -12.70
C ALA A 3 16.55 11.98 -13.80
N THR A 4 17.76 12.53 -13.86
CA THR A 4 18.15 13.52 -14.91
C THR A 4 18.16 12.89 -16.28
N PHE A 5 18.68 11.66 -16.40
CA PHE A 5 18.73 10.92 -17.66
C PHE A 5 17.31 10.69 -18.26
N TYR A 6 16.34 10.37 -17.42
CA TYR A 6 14.95 10.16 -17.85
C TYR A 6 14.06 11.44 -17.77
N GLY A 7 14.65 12.63 -17.65
CA GLY A 7 13.90 13.89 -17.65
C GLY A 7 13.10 14.16 -16.37
N GLN A 8 13.51 13.59 -15.24
CA GLN A 8 12.90 13.78 -13.92
C GLN A 8 11.40 13.38 -13.87
N PRO A 9 11.03 12.18 -14.30
CA PRO A 9 9.62 11.77 -14.51
C PRO A 9 8.78 11.85 -13.24
N ALA A 10 9.39 11.67 -12.07
CA ALA A 10 8.72 11.76 -10.78
C ALA A 10 8.04 13.13 -10.52
N ARG A 11 8.48 14.21 -11.19
CA ARG A 11 7.87 15.54 -11.06
C ARG A 11 6.51 15.67 -11.74
N SER A 12 6.23 14.79 -12.71
CA SER A 12 4.97 14.76 -13.46
C SER A 12 3.96 13.76 -12.86
N LEU A 13 4.33 13.04 -11.81
CA LEU A 13 3.50 12.03 -11.17
C LEU A 13 3.26 12.37 -9.70
N LYS A 14 2.06 12.09 -9.22
CA LYS A 14 1.77 12.04 -7.78
C LYS A 14 2.19 10.66 -7.26
N LEU A 15 3.36 10.59 -6.63
CA LEU A 15 3.88 9.35 -6.08
C LEU A 15 3.22 9.05 -4.73
N ILE A 16 2.82 7.79 -4.52
CA ILE A 16 2.29 7.31 -3.24
C ILE A 16 3.13 6.11 -2.80
N GLY A 17 3.81 6.25 -1.67
CA GLY A 17 4.71 5.24 -1.12
C GLY A 17 4.08 4.46 0.03
N ILE A 18 4.15 3.14 -0.02
CA ILE A 18 3.62 2.26 1.02
C ILE A 18 4.75 1.43 1.61
N THR A 19 4.97 1.56 2.91
CA THR A 19 5.99 0.77 3.64
C THR A 19 5.37 0.03 4.82
N GLY A 20 6.10 -0.92 5.37
CA GLY A 20 5.72 -1.80 6.47
C GLY A 20 6.31 -3.19 6.28
N THR A 21 6.10 -4.09 7.22
CA THR A 21 6.46 -5.51 7.05
C THR A 21 5.43 -6.21 6.17
N ASN A 22 4.18 -6.24 6.58
CA ASN A 22 3.08 -6.92 5.91
C ASN A 22 2.06 -5.90 5.33
N GLY A 23 1.25 -6.30 4.35
CA GLY A 23 0.14 -5.50 3.81
C GLY A 23 0.49 -4.52 2.69
N LYS A 24 1.77 -4.23 2.40
CA LYS A 24 2.18 -3.29 1.35
C LYS A 24 1.51 -3.56 0.00
N THR A 25 1.61 -4.78 -0.47
CA THR A 25 1.05 -5.22 -1.77
C THR A 25 -0.47 -5.04 -1.79
N SER A 26 -1.17 -5.51 -0.76
CA SER A 26 -2.63 -5.38 -0.69
C SER A 26 -3.07 -3.92 -0.67
N VAL A 27 -2.42 -3.06 0.12
CA VAL A 27 -2.72 -1.62 0.13
C VAL A 27 -2.44 -0.97 -1.23
N ALA A 28 -1.34 -1.37 -1.90
CA ALA A 28 -0.98 -0.82 -3.20
C ALA A 28 -2.00 -1.19 -4.29
N PHE A 29 -2.42 -2.45 -4.34
CA PHE A 29 -3.44 -2.92 -5.27
C PHE A 29 -4.81 -2.29 -4.98
N LEU A 30 -5.23 -2.23 -3.71
CA LEU A 30 -6.47 -1.58 -3.30
C LEU A 30 -6.47 -0.10 -3.72
N LEU A 31 -5.42 0.64 -3.41
CA LEU A 31 -5.34 2.05 -3.76
C LEU A 31 -5.33 2.29 -5.27
N ARG A 32 -4.56 1.49 -6.05
CA ARG A 32 -4.61 1.54 -7.51
C ARG A 32 -6.03 1.30 -8.03
N HIS A 33 -6.75 0.32 -7.46
CA HIS A 33 -8.12 0.02 -7.84
C HIS A 33 -9.07 1.19 -7.53
N LEU A 34 -8.99 1.77 -6.32
CA LEU A 34 -9.75 2.97 -5.93
C LEU A 34 -9.52 4.13 -6.91
N LEU A 35 -8.25 4.42 -7.25
CA LEU A 35 -7.90 5.47 -8.19
C LEU A 35 -8.48 5.22 -9.59
N ARG A 36 -8.30 4.00 -10.11
CA ARG A 36 -8.78 3.65 -11.47
C ARG A 36 -10.30 3.66 -11.58
N THR A 37 -11.01 3.18 -10.56
CA THR A 37 -12.48 3.23 -10.53
C THR A 37 -12.97 4.68 -10.48
N ALA A 38 -12.24 5.59 -9.85
CA ALA A 38 -12.48 7.04 -9.87
C ALA A 38 -11.93 7.74 -11.13
N ASN A 39 -11.65 7.00 -12.21
CA ASN A 39 -11.11 7.50 -13.48
C ASN A 39 -9.78 8.25 -13.36
N ARG A 40 -8.96 7.92 -12.36
CA ARG A 40 -7.59 8.44 -12.21
C ARG A 40 -6.59 7.44 -12.76
N ARG A 41 -5.87 7.81 -13.81
CA ARG A 41 -4.84 6.94 -14.42
C ARG A 41 -3.69 6.72 -13.44
N CYS A 42 -3.46 5.47 -13.08
CA CYS A 42 -2.52 5.10 -12.03
C CYS A 42 -1.67 3.89 -12.46
N GLY A 43 -0.35 4.04 -12.33
CA GLY A 43 0.61 2.94 -12.42
C GLY A 43 0.88 2.31 -11.05
N LEU A 44 1.56 1.16 -11.06
CA LEU A 44 1.95 0.41 -9.86
C LEU A 44 3.41 -0.06 -9.96
N ILE A 45 4.14 0.09 -8.87
CA ILE A 45 5.44 -0.56 -8.66
C ILE A 45 5.33 -1.42 -7.40
N GLY A 46 5.38 -2.73 -7.55
CA GLY A 46 5.17 -3.63 -6.41
C GLY A 46 5.87 -4.97 -6.51
N THR A 47 5.61 -5.82 -5.55
CA THR A 47 6.20 -7.16 -5.44
C THR A 47 5.73 -8.11 -6.53
N VAL A 48 4.49 -7.95 -7.00
CA VAL A 48 3.86 -8.84 -7.98
C VAL A 48 4.16 -8.39 -9.41
N GLU A 49 3.98 -7.10 -9.67
CA GLU A 49 4.06 -6.55 -11.02
C GLU A 49 4.47 -5.08 -11.01
N TYR A 50 4.93 -4.61 -12.18
CA TYR A 50 5.08 -3.20 -12.53
C TYR A 50 4.07 -2.87 -13.62
N ASP A 51 3.07 -2.06 -13.28
CA ASP A 51 2.03 -1.61 -14.19
C ASP A 51 2.35 -0.19 -14.63
N LEU A 52 2.69 -0.02 -15.90
CA LEU A 52 3.15 1.26 -16.46
C LEU A 52 1.99 2.08 -17.07
N GLY A 53 0.76 1.59 -16.93
CA GLY A 53 -0.43 2.22 -17.48
C GLY A 53 -0.87 1.66 -18.82
N ASP A 54 0.06 1.40 -19.73
CA ASP A 54 -0.17 0.79 -21.05
C ASP A 54 0.22 -0.70 -21.10
N ARG A 55 1.09 -1.14 -20.17
CA ARG A 55 1.56 -2.52 -20.08
C ARG A 55 1.91 -2.91 -18.66
N ILE A 56 1.86 -4.20 -18.40
CA ILE A 56 2.25 -4.83 -17.13
C ILE A 56 3.51 -5.65 -17.35
N ILE A 57 4.49 -5.52 -16.45
CA ILE A 57 5.76 -6.24 -16.47
C ILE A 57 5.85 -7.06 -15.17
N PRO A 58 6.23 -8.34 -15.20
CA PRO A 58 6.49 -9.12 -13.99
C PRO A 58 7.56 -8.44 -13.13
N ALA A 59 7.31 -8.34 -11.83
CA ALA A 59 8.23 -7.68 -10.93
C ALA A 59 9.46 -8.55 -10.63
N ALA A 60 10.65 -8.01 -10.83
CA ALA A 60 11.90 -8.64 -10.40
C ALA A 60 12.19 -8.35 -8.91
N ARG A 61 11.69 -7.25 -8.37
CA ARG A 61 11.90 -6.78 -6.98
C ARG A 61 10.71 -5.93 -6.53
N THR A 62 10.44 -5.91 -5.23
CA THR A 62 9.40 -5.04 -4.64
C THR A 62 9.59 -3.56 -5.03
N THR A 63 10.83 -3.07 -4.97
CA THR A 63 11.21 -1.71 -5.37
C THR A 63 12.43 -1.82 -6.26
N PRO A 64 12.35 -1.40 -7.54
CA PRO A 64 13.46 -1.46 -8.50
C PRO A 64 14.70 -0.65 -8.09
N GLU A 65 15.81 -0.89 -8.74
CA GLU A 65 16.98 -0.04 -8.66
C GLU A 65 16.70 1.35 -9.26
N SER A 66 17.47 2.36 -8.85
CA SER A 66 17.17 3.76 -9.20
C SER A 66 17.07 4.00 -10.71
N LEU A 67 17.86 3.31 -11.54
CA LEU A 67 17.83 3.48 -12.99
C LEU A 67 16.51 2.92 -13.56
N GLU A 68 16.21 1.67 -13.26
CA GLU A 68 14.97 1.00 -13.69
C GLU A 68 13.72 1.72 -13.18
N LEU A 69 13.73 2.16 -11.92
CA LEU A 69 12.62 2.91 -11.33
C LEU A 69 12.33 4.19 -12.14
N ASN A 70 13.35 4.99 -12.47
CA ASN A 70 13.14 6.20 -13.26
C ASN A 70 12.70 5.89 -14.71
N GLN A 71 13.16 4.79 -15.29
CA GLN A 71 12.67 4.29 -16.58
C GLN A 71 11.17 3.96 -16.53
N TYR A 72 10.72 3.24 -15.50
CA TYR A 72 9.30 2.90 -15.33
C TYR A 72 8.44 4.12 -15.07
N LEU A 73 8.90 5.05 -14.23
CA LEU A 73 8.19 6.32 -14.02
C LEU A 73 8.07 7.13 -15.32
N ALA A 74 9.11 7.14 -16.17
CA ALA A 74 9.05 7.78 -17.48
C ALA A 74 8.02 7.11 -18.41
N GLY A 75 7.95 5.77 -18.39
CA GLY A 75 6.92 5.01 -19.11
C GLY A 75 5.50 5.36 -18.62
N MET A 76 5.28 5.47 -17.32
CA MET A 76 3.99 5.89 -16.75
C MET A 76 3.58 7.30 -17.20
N VAL A 77 4.54 8.25 -17.22
CA VAL A 77 4.27 9.60 -17.74
C VAL A 77 3.87 9.56 -19.21
N GLN A 78 4.60 8.80 -20.04
CA GLN A 78 4.28 8.63 -21.48
C GLN A 78 2.92 8.00 -21.68
N SER A 79 2.50 7.06 -20.83
CA SER A 79 1.18 6.41 -20.83
C SER A 79 0.08 7.31 -20.26
N GLY A 80 0.39 8.54 -19.82
CA GLY A 80 -0.58 9.48 -19.29
C GLY A 80 -1.07 9.15 -17.88
N CYS A 81 -0.29 8.42 -17.07
CA CYS A 81 -0.61 8.23 -15.66
C CYS A 81 -0.49 9.56 -14.90
N GLU A 82 -1.43 9.81 -13.98
CA GLU A 82 -1.40 10.92 -13.02
C GLU A 82 -0.72 10.49 -11.72
N PHE A 83 -0.88 9.21 -11.38
CA PHE A 83 -0.42 8.61 -10.12
C PHE A 83 0.52 7.43 -10.36
N CYS A 84 1.43 7.23 -9.42
CA CYS A 84 2.17 5.99 -9.26
C CYS A 84 2.08 5.56 -7.80
N VAL A 85 1.43 4.42 -7.55
CA VAL A 85 1.45 3.76 -6.24
C VAL A 85 2.65 2.82 -6.21
N MET A 86 3.47 2.89 -5.17
CA MET A 86 4.64 2.04 -5.08
C MET A 86 4.85 1.45 -3.68
N GLU A 87 5.19 0.17 -3.66
CA GLU A 87 5.72 -0.47 -2.47
C GLU A 87 7.16 -0.01 -2.23
N VAL A 88 7.42 0.51 -1.03
CA VAL A 88 8.74 0.98 -0.63
C VAL A 88 9.32 0.02 0.40
N SER A 89 10.23 -0.85 -0.04
CA SER A 89 10.92 -1.80 0.82
C SER A 89 11.97 -1.09 1.70
N SER A 90 12.27 -1.67 2.86
CA SER A 90 13.34 -1.16 3.72
C SER A 90 14.71 -1.25 3.05
N HIS A 91 14.94 -2.25 2.23
CA HIS A 91 16.16 -2.35 1.41
C HIS A 91 16.30 -1.16 0.47
N ALA A 92 15.22 -0.77 -0.23
CA ALA A 92 15.24 0.38 -1.14
C ALA A 92 15.54 1.69 -0.41
N LEU A 93 14.99 1.87 0.80
CA LEU A 93 15.28 3.02 1.64
C LEU A 93 16.74 3.04 2.11
N LYS A 94 17.24 1.90 2.61
CA LYS A 94 18.63 1.78 3.11
C LYS A 94 19.65 1.95 1.98
N GLN A 95 19.33 1.43 0.80
CA GLN A 95 20.19 1.51 -0.40
C GLN A 95 19.98 2.79 -1.23
N ASN A 96 19.15 3.71 -0.77
CA ASN A 96 18.87 4.98 -1.45
C ASN A 96 18.33 4.83 -2.89
N ARG A 97 17.65 3.72 -3.23
CA ARG A 97 17.09 3.50 -4.58
C ARG A 97 16.05 4.55 -4.97
N ILE A 98 15.38 5.13 -3.99
CA ILE A 98 14.34 6.17 -4.15
C ILE A 98 14.82 7.56 -3.75
N ALA A 99 16.14 7.77 -3.63
CA ALA A 99 16.68 9.07 -3.27
C ALA A 99 16.25 10.17 -4.24
N GLY A 100 15.82 11.31 -3.69
CA GLY A 100 15.35 12.46 -4.47
C GLY A 100 13.88 12.38 -4.91
N LEU A 101 13.18 11.29 -4.68
CA LEU A 101 11.73 11.24 -4.87
C LEU A 101 11.02 12.01 -3.76
N LYS A 102 9.86 12.59 -4.09
CA LYS A 102 8.93 13.20 -3.16
C LYS A 102 7.55 12.57 -3.32
N PHE A 103 6.90 12.28 -2.19
CA PHE A 103 5.64 11.54 -2.15
C PHE A 103 4.46 12.45 -1.81
N SER A 104 3.42 12.40 -2.64
CA SER A 104 2.13 13.05 -2.38
C SER A 104 1.28 12.27 -1.37
N GLY A 105 1.63 11.01 -1.10
CA GLY A 105 1.02 10.20 -0.08
C GLY A 105 2.00 9.16 0.45
N THR A 106 1.97 8.87 1.75
CA THR A 106 2.74 7.77 2.35
C THR A 106 1.90 6.97 3.33
N ALA A 107 2.12 5.66 3.38
CA ALA A 107 1.48 4.79 4.35
C ALA A 107 2.49 3.91 5.09
N PHE A 108 2.22 3.70 6.39
CA PHE A 108 2.89 2.70 7.21
C PHE A 108 1.87 1.67 7.70
N THR A 109 2.06 0.41 7.30
CA THR A 109 1.10 -0.65 7.63
C THR A 109 1.35 -1.29 8.99
N ASN A 110 2.56 -1.74 9.24
CA ASN A 110 2.99 -2.37 10.50
C ASN A 110 4.51 -2.60 10.50
N LEU A 111 5.06 -2.95 11.68
CA LEU A 111 6.42 -3.45 11.81
C LEU A 111 6.47 -4.69 12.70
N THR A 112 6.71 -5.82 12.09
CA THR A 112 6.91 -7.10 12.78
C THR A 112 8.30 -7.65 12.46
N ARG A 113 8.72 -8.70 13.18
CA ARG A 113 10.03 -9.31 13.00
C ARG A 113 10.21 -9.84 11.59
N ASP A 114 11.13 -9.19 10.86
CA ASP A 114 11.54 -9.58 9.51
C ASP A 114 12.86 -8.89 9.16
N HIS A 115 13.65 -9.43 8.25
CA HIS A 115 14.90 -8.82 7.76
C HIS A 115 15.90 -8.35 8.84
N LEU A 116 15.91 -8.98 10.03
CA LEU A 116 16.85 -8.60 11.10
C LEU A 116 18.30 -9.01 10.78
N ASP A 117 18.50 -10.01 9.92
CA ASP A 117 19.78 -10.35 9.32
C ASP A 117 20.42 -9.17 8.58
N TYR A 118 19.58 -8.32 7.96
CA TYR A 118 20.00 -7.14 7.20
C TYR A 118 20.01 -5.84 8.03
N HIS A 119 19.05 -5.67 8.94
CA HIS A 119 18.89 -4.44 9.71
C HIS A 119 19.57 -4.49 11.09
N GLY A 120 19.84 -5.68 11.62
CA GLY A 120 20.41 -5.92 12.94
C GLY A 120 19.35 -6.00 14.04
N ASP A 121 18.54 -4.99 14.22
CA ASP A 121 17.50 -4.92 15.24
C ASP A 121 16.22 -4.19 14.74
N MET A 122 15.16 -4.24 15.56
CA MET A 122 13.87 -3.65 15.25
C MET A 122 13.92 -2.11 15.18
N GLU A 123 14.76 -1.47 15.98
CA GLU A 123 14.90 -0.01 15.98
C GLU A 123 15.56 0.49 14.69
N SER A 124 16.63 -0.16 14.25
CA SER A 124 17.29 0.11 12.96
C SER A 124 16.35 -0.15 11.78
N TYR A 125 15.52 -1.20 11.87
CA TYR A 125 14.51 -1.51 10.86
C TYR A 125 13.42 -0.45 10.81
N PHE A 126 12.91 -0.01 11.96
CA PHE A 126 11.97 1.10 12.08
C PHE A 126 12.55 2.40 11.55
N ALA A 127 13.75 2.80 12.02
CA ALA A 127 14.43 4.02 11.61
C ALA A 127 14.60 4.08 10.08
N THR A 128 14.85 2.93 9.45
CA THR A 128 14.95 2.84 8.00
C THR A 128 13.60 3.15 7.32
N LYS A 129 12.50 2.53 7.77
CA LYS A 129 11.16 2.76 7.18
C LYS A 129 10.63 4.15 7.45
N ARG A 130 10.93 4.71 8.64
CA ARG A 130 10.57 6.05 9.05
C ARG A 130 11.05 7.12 8.03
N ARG A 131 12.19 6.89 7.36
CA ARG A 131 12.72 7.80 6.32
C ARG A 131 11.74 8.10 5.19
N LEU A 132 10.79 7.21 4.88
CA LEU A 132 9.77 7.48 3.88
C LEU A 132 8.90 8.69 4.24
N PHE A 133 8.66 8.90 5.53
CA PHE A 133 7.82 9.99 6.04
C PHE A 133 8.50 11.37 5.93
N GLU A 134 9.82 11.40 5.87
CA GLU A 134 10.61 12.60 5.62
C GLU A 134 10.60 13.03 4.13
N MET A 135 10.15 12.12 3.24
CA MET A 135 10.18 12.30 1.79
C MET A 135 8.85 12.85 1.23
N LYS A 136 7.92 13.30 2.08
CA LYS A 136 6.64 13.83 1.60
C LYS A 136 6.80 15.21 0.91
N THR A 137 5.86 15.53 0.03
CA THR A 137 5.63 16.90 -0.46
C THR A 137 4.98 17.75 0.65
N GLU A 138 5.00 19.07 0.54
CA GLU A 138 4.37 19.96 1.54
C GLU A 138 2.90 19.62 1.79
N SER A 139 2.13 19.37 0.73
CA SER A 139 0.72 18.97 0.78
C SER A 139 0.50 17.47 0.84
N GLY A 140 1.55 16.68 1.03
CA GLY A 140 1.46 15.21 0.99
C GLY A 140 0.69 14.66 2.20
N GLU A 141 -0.17 13.69 1.94
CA GLU A 141 -0.91 12.96 2.97
C GLU A 141 -0.06 11.83 3.56
N GLN A 142 -0.15 11.65 4.86
CA GLN A 142 0.54 10.57 5.56
C GLN A 142 -0.45 9.80 6.43
N ILE A 143 -0.45 8.47 6.31
CA ILE A 143 -1.33 7.62 7.08
C ILE A 143 -0.55 6.49 7.74
N VAL A 144 -0.85 6.22 9.00
CA VAL A 144 -0.17 5.19 9.79
C VAL A 144 -1.16 4.31 10.54
N ASN A 145 -0.77 3.07 10.77
CA ASN A 145 -1.54 2.14 11.58
C ASN A 145 -1.47 2.51 13.06
N ALA A 146 -2.60 2.89 13.65
CA ALA A 146 -2.70 3.22 15.07
C ALA A 146 -2.69 1.99 16.00
N ASP A 147 -2.90 0.80 15.46
CA ASP A 147 -2.88 -0.45 16.23
C ASP A 147 -1.44 -1.02 16.35
N ASP A 148 -0.50 -0.48 15.57
CA ASP A 148 0.90 -0.88 15.59
C ASP A 148 1.72 0.06 16.48
N PRO A 149 2.54 -0.46 17.43
CA PRO A 149 3.33 0.38 18.33
C PRO A 149 4.32 1.31 17.62
N PHE A 150 4.91 0.88 16.50
CA PHE A 150 5.81 1.72 15.69
C PHE A 150 5.03 2.73 14.86
N GLY A 151 3.79 2.39 14.45
CA GLY A 151 2.88 3.34 13.84
C GLY A 151 2.52 4.49 14.80
N ARG A 152 2.30 4.19 16.08
CA ARG A 152 2.08 5.21 17.13
C ARG A 152 3.26 6.17 17.27
N ARG A 153 4.48 5.69 17.19
CA ARG A 153 5.67 6.56 17.26
C ARG A 153 5.72 7.56 16.08
N LEU A 154 5.25 7.16 14.90
CA LEU A 154 5.16 8.08 13.77
C LEU A 154 4.10 9.16 13.96
N VAL A 155 3.03 8.89 14.73
CA VAL A 155 2.03 9.91 15.13
C VAL A 155 2.69 11.00 15.97
N ASP A 156 3.57 10.63 16.89
CA ASP A 156 4.24 11.58 17.80
C ASP A 156 5.27 12.45 17.06
N GLU A 157 5.84 11.95 15.95
CA GLU A 157 6.91 12.63 15.21
C GLU A 157 6.43 13.43 14.00
N PHE A 158 5.34 13.03 13.39
CA PHE A 158 4.85 13.61 12.14
C PHE A 158 3.36 13.97 12.25
N ASN A 159 2.94 15.01 11.55
CA ASN A 159 1.52 15.34 11.43
C ASN A 159 0.86 14.34 10.44
N VAL A 160 0.42 13.20 10.96
CA VAL A 160 -0.13 12.08 10.19
C VAL A 160 -1.57 11.78 10.59
N ARG A 161 -2.34 11.21 9.68
CA ARG A 161 -3.64 10.61 9.97
C ARG A 161 -3.46 9.14 10.30
N THR A 162 -4.43 8.57 11.02
CA THR A 162 -4.32 7.20 11.50
C THR A 162 -5.45 6.31 10.95
N PHE A 163 -5.16 5.02 10.77
CA PHE A 163 -6.18 4.00 10.53
C PHE A 163 -6.01 2.86 11.53
N GLY A 164 -7.07 2.08 11.73
CA GLY A 164 -7.03 0.94 12.65
C GLY A 164 -8.34 0.75 13.43
N GLU A 165 -8.32 -0.08 14.45
CA GLU A 165 -9.43 -0.29 15.38
C GLU A 165 -9.36 0.63 16.59
N ALA A 166 -8.20 1.18 16.87
CA ALA A 166 -7.98 2.10 17.97
C ALA A 166 -9.03 3.21 17.99
N LYS A 167 -9.54 3.53 19.19
CA LYS A 167 -10.65 4.48 19.35
C LYS A 167 -10.37 5.88 18.79
N ASP A 168 -9.12 6.27 18.76
CA ASP A 168 -8.60 7.56 18.29
C ASP A 168 -8.13 7.53 16.83
N ALA A 169 -8.29 6.40 16.13
CA ALA A 169 -7.95 6.33 14.71
C ALA A 169 -8.90 7.16 13.86
N ALA A 170 -8.35 8.01 12.98
CA ALA A 170 -9.12 8.86 12.07
C ALA A 170 -9.96 8.04 11.07
N PHE A 171 -9.40 6.93 10.58
CA PHE A 171 -10.08 5.93 9.77
C PHE A 171 -10.29 4.66 10.58
N ARG A 172 -11.03 4.82 11.68
CA ARG A 172 -11.37 3.69 12.55
C ARG A 172 -12.37 2.79 11.85
N PHE A 173 -12.04 1.50 11.74
CA PHE A 173 -12.99 0.51 11.25
C PHE A 173 -13.66 -0.25 12.42
N THR A 174 -14.96 -0.48 12.26
CA THR A 174 -15.84 -1.15 13.24
C THR A 174 -16.84 -2.05 12.52
N ASP A 175 -17.68 -2.75 13.28
CA ASP A 175 -18.82 -3.53 12.78
C ASP A 175 -18.41 -4.57 11.71
N LEU A 176 -17.32 -5.31 11.98
CA LEU A 176 -16.78 -6.29 11.06
C LEU A 176 -17.70 -7.51 10.93
N SER A 177 -18.09 -7.81 9.69
CA SER A 177 -18.72 -9.08 9.31
C SER A 177 -17.80 -9.82 8.34
N LEU A 178 -17.19 -10.90 8.79
CA LEU A 178 -16.26 -11.73 8.02
C LEU A 178 -17.01 -12.96 7.50
N GLU A 179 -17.34 -12.97 6.23
CA GLU A 179 -17.99 -14.09 5.56
C GLU A 179 -17.01 -14.82 4.64
N GLN A 180 -17.36 -16.02 4.18
CA GLN A 180 -16.47 -16.83 3.33
C GLN A 180 -16.09 -16.20 2.00
N ARG A 181 -16.85 -15.22 1.50
CA ARG A 181 -16.68 -14.64 0.16
C ARG A 181 -16.65 -13.13 0.13
N LYS A 182 -16.93 -12.49 1.24
CA LYS A 182 -16.96 -11.02 1.36
C LYS A 182 -16.69 -10.61 2.80
N THR A 183 -16.25 -9.39 2.95
CA THR A 183 -16.09 -8.75 4.24
C THR A 183 -16.83 -7.42 4.22
N SER A 184 -17.63 -7.15 5.25
CA SER A 184 -18.31 -5.88 5.45
C SER A 184 -17.80 -5.20 6.72
N PHE A 185 -17.70 -3.89 6.71
CA PHE A 185 -17.20 -3.10 7.83
C PHE A 185 -17.66 -1.64 7.73
N ARG A 186 -17.45 -0.85 8.78
CA ARG A 186 -17.76 0.59 8.79
C ARG A 186 -16.50 1.41 9.05
N ILE A 187 -16.38 2.53 8.34
CA ILE A 187 -15.37 3.57 8.63
C ILE A 187 -16.09 4.92 8.65
N ALA A 188 -15.89 5.70 9.71
CA ALA A 188 -16.47 7.05 9.87
C ALA A 188 -17.98 7.11 9.56
N GLY A 189 -18.74 6.10 9.99
CA GLY A 189 -20.19 6.02 9.80
C GLY A 189 -20.66 5.44 8.46
N ASN A 190 -19.75 5.24 7.48
CA ASN A 190 -20.08 4.70 6.17
C ASN A 190 -19.86 3.18 6.11
N ASN A 191 -20.75 2.46 5.45
CA ASN A 191 -20.65 1.01 5.26
C ASN A 191 -19.84 0.70 4.01
N TYR A 192 -18.93 -0.26 4.13
CA TYR A 192 -18.10 -0.79 3.05
C TYR A 192 -18.26 -2.30 2.95
N THR A 193 -18.20 -2.81 1.74
CA THR A 193 -18.19 -4.26 1.47
C THR A 193 -17.18 -4.53 0.36
N MET A 194 -16.41 -5.61 0.52
CA MET A 194 -15.43 -6.03 -0.47
C MET A 194 -15.39 -7.56 -0.57
N PRO A 195 -15.05 -8.14 -1.74
CA PRO A 195 -14.91 -9.58 -1.93
C PRO A 195 -13.60 -10.15 -1.37
N LEU A 196 -12.77 -9.34 -0.71
CA LEU A 196 -11.57 -9.79 0.00
C LEU A 196 -11.96 -10.22 1.41
N ILE A 197 -11.35 -11.31 1.89
CA ILE A 197 -11.62 -11.88 3.21
C ILE A 197 -10.48 -11.58 4.19
N GLY A 198 -10.80 -11.67 5.47
CA GLY A 198 -9.83 -11.54 6.56
C GLY A 198 -9.72 -10.12 7.13
N ARG A 199 -9.54 -10.06 8.46
CA ARG A 199 -9.44 -8.82 9.23
C ARG A 199 -8.28 -7.91 8.76
N HIS A 200 -7.14 -8.53 8.40
CA HIS A 200 -5.99 -7.80 7.87
C HIS A 200 -6.31 -7.05 6.56
N ASN A 201 -7.21 -7.59 5.71
CA ASN A 201 -7.66 -6.88 4.51
C ASN A 201 -8.57 -5.69 4.81
N VAL A 202 -9.29 -5.69 5.95
CA VAL A 202 -10.01 -4.49 6.42
C VAL A 202 -9.03 -3.39 6.81
N ALA A 203 -7.97 -3.72 7.53
CA ALA A 203 -6.92 -2.75 7.86
C ALA A 203 -6.22 -2.22 6.59
N ASN A 204 -5.91 -3.09 5.62
CA ASN A 204 -5.36 -2.68 4.33
C ASN A 204 -6.32 -1.76 3.55
N ALA A 205 -7.62 -2.06 3.56
CA ALA A 205 -8.65 -1.21 2.95
C ALA A 205 -8.77 0.14 3.65
N ALA A 206 -8.71 0.18 4.98
CA ALA A 206 -8.73 1.42 5.73
C ALA A 206 -7.52 2.32 5.40
N ALA A 207 -6.33 1.74 5.26
CA ALA A 207 -5.14 2.46 4.80
C ALA A 207 -5.33 3.02 3.37
N ALA A 208 -5.83 2.20 2.44
CA ALA A 208 -6.07 2.62 1.06
C ALA A 208 -7.14 3.72 0.96
N ILE A 209 -8.26 3.58 1.70
CA ILE A 209 -9.30 4.61 1.80
C ILE A 209 -8.73 5.91 2.36
N GLY A 210 -7.94 5.83 3.43
CA GLY A 210 -7.33 7.01 4.05
C GLY A 210 -6.45 7.79 3.08
N LEU A 211 -5.59 7.10 2.31
CA LEU A 211 -4.79 7.71 1.24
C LEU A 211 -5.66 8.27 0.12
N ALA A 212 -6.65 7.51 -0.36
CA ALA A 212 -7.55 7.93 -1.42
C ALA A 212 -8.30 9.22 -1.06
N ARG A 213 -8.81 9.29 0.18
CA ARG A 213 -9.48 10.49 0.72
C ARG A 213 -8.54 11.71 0.77
N GLY A 214 -7.28 11.48 1.15
CA GLY A 214 -6.27 12.53 1.21
C GLY A 214 -5.90 13.13 -0.15
N ILE A 215 -6.08 12.38 -1.22
CA ILE A 215 -5.82 12.83 -2.59
C ILE A 215 -7.10 13.18 -3.38
N GLY A 216 -8.24 13.29 -2.69
CA GLY A 216 -9.47 13.85 -3.23
C GLY A 216 -10.48 12.85 -3.79
N ILE A 217 -10.32 11.54 -3.58
CA ILE A 217 -11.35 10.54 -3.92
C ILE A 217 -12.49 10.63 -2.89
N THR A 218 -13.72 10.63 -3.32
CA THR A 218 -14.88 10.75 -2.44
C THR A 218 -15.17 9.45 -1.69
N ILE A 219 -15.99 9.53 -0.63
CA ILE A 219 -16.42 8.33 0.11
C ILE A 219 -17.21 7.40 -0.80
N ASP A 220 -18.15 7.95 -1.58
CA ASP A 220 -19.00 7.16 -2.47
C ASP A 220 -18.17 6.43 -3.55
N GLU A 221 -17.15 7.09 -4.12
CA GLU A 221 -16.21 6.44 -5.04
C GLU A 221 -15.46 5.29 -4.34
N CYS A 222 -15.01 5.47 -3.10
CA CYS A 222 -14.36 4.41 -2.34
C CYS A 222 -15.32 3.24 -2.05
N VAL A 223 -16.58 3.52 -1.68
CA VAL A 223 -17.60 2.50 -1.43
C VAL A 223 -17.86 1.68 -2.71
N GLN A 224 -18.08 2.34 -3.83
CA GLN A 224 -18.35 1.67 -5.11
C GLN A 224 -17.14 0.87 -5.60
N ALA A 225 -15.94 1.42 -5.49
CA ALA A 225 -14.74 0.74 -5.91
C ALA A 225 -14.49 -0.56 -5.12
N LEU A 226 -14.67 -0.55 -3.81
CA LEU A 226 -14.43 -1.75 -2.99
C LEU A 226 -15.37 -2.91 -3.32
N LEU A 227 -16.57 -2.67 -3.86
CA LEU A 227 -17.48 -3.74 -4.29
C LEU A 227 -16.91 -4.58 -5.44
N THR A 228 -16.02 -4.01 -6.23
CA THR A 228 -15.49 -4.61 -7.46
C THR A 228 -13.99 -4.95 -7.39
N VAL A 229 -13.37 -4.81 -6.21
CA VAL A 229 -11.95 -5.11 -6.05
C VAL A 229 -11.70 -6.61 -6.28
N GLU A 230 -10.67 -6.91 -7.07
CA GLU A 230 -10.27 -8.28 -7.33
C GLU A 230 -9.29 -8.79 -6.26
N PRO A 231 -9.22 -10.11 -6.03
CA PRO A 231 -8.20 -10.71 -5.18
C PRO A 231 -6.80 -10.31 -5.63
N VAL A 232 -5.96 -9.98 -4.67
CA VAL A 232 -4.56 -9.67 -4.95
C VAL A 232 -3.78 -10.97 -5.14
N PRO A 233 -3.05 -11.14 -6.24
CA PRO A 233 -2.30 -12.38 -6.49
C PRO A 233 -1.40 -12.76 -5.32
N GLY A 234 -1.52 -14.01 -4.85
CA GLY A 234 -0.77 -14.53 -3.72
C GLY A 234 -1.07 -13.88 -2.35
N ARG A 235 -2.25 -13.26 -2.17
CA ARG A 235 -2.69 -12.67 -0.89
C ARG A 235 -4.09 -13.15 -0.54
N LEU A 236 -4.20 -14.29 0.18
CA LEU A 236 -5.44 -15.03 0.37
C LEU A 236 -6.23 -15.15 -0.94
N GLU A 237 -5.51 -15.40 -2.01
CA GLU A 237 -6.07 -15.52 -3.35
C GLU A 237 -6.92 -16.80 -3.44
N PRO A 238 -8.23 -16.71 -3.68
CA PRO A 238 -9.08 -17.90 -3.72
C PRO A 238 -8.90 -18.65 -5.05
N ILE A 239 -8.61 -19.94 -4.97
CA ILE A 239 -8.55 -20.84 -6.13
C ILE A 239 -9.90 -21.55 -6.27
N ARG A 240 -10.58 -21.32 -7.39
CA ARG A 240 -11.93 -21.83 -7.67
C ARG A 240 -11.91 -22.73 -8.91
N CYS A 241 -11.94 -24.04 -8.67
CA CYS A 241 -11.98 -25.08 -9.73
C CYS A 241 -13.23 -25.96 -9.61
N GLY A 242 -14.31 -25.48 -8.95
CA GLY A 242 -15.53 -26.25 -8.73
C GLY A 242 -15.48 -27.23 -7.54
N GLN A 243 -14.40 -27.23 -6.76
CA GLN A 243 -14.24 -28.07 -5.57
C GLN A 243 -15.20 -27.60 -4.43
N PRO A 244 -15.67 -28.53 -3.55
CA PRO A 244 -16.58 -28.22 -2.44
C PRO A 244 -15.88 -27.64 -1.19
N PHE A 245 -14.59 -27.38 -1.25
CA PHE A 245 -13.80 -26.82 -0.16
C PHE A 245 -13.05 -25.55 -0.62
N ALA A 246 -12.69 -24.67 0.31
CA ALA A 246 -11.94 -23.46 0.03
C ALA A 246 -10.44 -23.77 -0.12
N VAL A 247 -9.81 -23.19 -1.12
CA VAL A 247 -8.36 -23.20 -1.33
C VAL A 247 -7.89 -21.76 -1.52
N TYR A 248 -6.83 -21.39 -0.83
CA TYR A 248 -6.22 -20.06 -0.94
C TYR A 248 -4.73 -20.19 -1.17
N VAL A 249 -4.20 -19.26 -1.95
CA VAL A 249 -2.75 -19.06 -2.10
C VAL A 249 -2.37 -17.80 -1.33
N ASP A 250 -1.35 -17.90 -0.48
CA ASP A 250 -0.83 -16.77 0.28
C ASP A 250 0.69 -16.80 0.35
N TYR A 251 1.30 -15.63 0.33
CA TYR A 251 2.75 -15.44 0.42
C TYR A 251 3.23 -15.32 1.89
N ALA A 252 2.40 -15.65 2.86
CA ALA A 252 2.75 -15.61 4.28
C ALA A 252 3.96 -16.52 4.57
N HIS A 253 5.06 -15.93 5.05
CA HIS A 253 6.32 -16.61 5.33
C HIS A 253 6.97 -16.14 6.65
N THR A 254 6.33 -15.23 7.37
CA THR A 254 6.71 -14.81 8.73
C THR A 254 5.70 -15.34 9.74
N ASP A 255 6.11 -15.48 11.00
CA ASP A 255 5.23 -15.96 12.10
C ASP A 255 3.95 -15.13 12.19
N ASP A 256 4.08 -13.79 12.11
CA ASP A 256 2.93 -12.88 12.14
C ASP A 256 2.03 -13.04 10.91
N ALA A 257 2.60 -13.11 9.71
CA ALA A 257 1.83 -13.26 8.47
C ALA A 257 1.06 -14.59 8.45
N LEU A 258 1.67 -15.69 8.88
CA LEU A 258 1.02 -17.00 9.01
C LEU A 258 -0.13 -16.96 10.01
N LYS A 259 0.08 -16.32 11.18
CA LYS A 259 -0.97 -16.16 12.19
C LYS A 259 -2.16 -15.33 11.70
N GLN A 260 -1.93 -14.38 10.81
CA GLN A 260 -3.00 -13.55 10.24
C GLN A 260 -3.75 -14.26 9.10
N ALA A 261 -3.09 -15.20 8.40
CA ALA A 261 -3.68 -15.97 7.30
C ALA A 261 -4.52 -17.17 7.78
N LEU A 262 -4.19 -17.75 8.96
CA LEU A 262 -4.88 -18.87 9.59
C LEU A 262 -6.00 -18.41 10.52
#